data_7ae66868e2440c68cf73d1ea3fdb83cb
#
_entry.id   7ae66868e2440c68cf73d1ea3fdb83cb
#
_cell.length_a   1.000
_cell.length_b   1.000
_cell.length_c   1.000
_cell.angle_alpha   90.00
_cell.angle_beta   90.00
_cell.angle_gamma   90.00
#
_symmetry.space_group_name_H-M   'P 1'
#
loop_
_entity.id
_entity.type
_entity.pdbx_description
1 polymer ?
#
loop_
_entity_poly.entity_id
_entity_poly.type
_entity_poly.pdbx_seq_one_letter_code
_entity_poly.pdbx_strand_id
1 'polypeptide(L)'
;MKKDRILWADDEIDLLRAYVLFLEEKGYEVITANNGKDAVDLCQKESFDIIFLDENMPALSVLETLAVIKEIDPEVPMVLITNSEEENLMNMAIGNKIADYLTKPVNPSQILLTLKKNIHQKEIVTEHTTSTYRSEFGRIGMQINDSLTYEDWVEVYKKLVYWELELEETDNGMDEMLRMQKTEANNTFTKFVKRNYQSWFEQPDKRPLISPDIFKTKVFPLLDKGEKVFFVLVDNFRYDQWKIIRELMSEFYTFTDEGLYCSMLPTATQYARNAIFSGLLPLQIQQMFPALWVDEEEEEGKNLNEKDLIQTQLQRFRKNYSFSYHKVNESSYCEKLIDQLPRLDNNQLNVIVLNFIDMLSHARTESKMMRELANDEQAYRSLTLSWFKHSPTYELMKAISKRGYKLIFTTDHGTIQVNNAIKVIGDKNTNVNLRYKVGQSLSFMKEVVFDI
;
A
#
# COMPACT_ATOMS: atom_id res chain seq x y z
N MET A 1 -1.67 27.98 -25.82
CA MET A 1 -2.18 27.30 -24.63
C MET A 1 -3.54 27.94 -24.29
N LYS A 2 -4.56 27.16 -23.90
CA LYS A 2 -5.82 27.69 -23.38
C LYS A 2 -5.49 28.38 -22.05
N LYS A 3 -6.02 29.59 -21.82
CA LYS A 3 -5.84 30.27 -20.55
C LYS A 3 -6.82 29.70 -19.54
N ASP A 4 -6.37 29.54 -18.28
CA ASP A 4 -7.29 29.17 -17.21
C ASP A 4 -8.25 30.33 -16.93
N ARG A 5 -9.53 30.00 -16.75
CA ARG A 5 -10.63 30.95 -16.63
C ARG A 5 -11.08 31.06 -15.18
N ILE A 6 -11.02 32.26 -14.66
CA ILE A 6 -11.36 32.59 -13.29
C ILE A 6 -12.68 33.40 -13.31
N LEU A 7 -13.70 32.98 -12.55
CA LEU A 7 -14.83 33.82 -12.20
C LEU A 7 -14.56 34.46 -10.84
N TRP A 8 -14.66 35.79 -10.76
CA TRP A 8 -14.54 36.51 -9.51
C TRP A 8 -15.79 37.34 -9.26
N ALA A 9 -16.58 36.93 -8.27
CA ALA A 9 -17.79 37.61 -7.84
C ALA A 9 -17.54 38.38 -6.53
N ASP A 10 -17.68 39.68 -6.57
CA ASP A 10 -17.49 40.59 -5.43
C ASP A 10 -18.30 41.87 -5.72
N ASP A 11 -19.07 42.39 -4.77
CA ASP A 11 -19.89 43.56 -4.95
C ASP A 11 -19.04 44.85 -5.13
N GLU A 12 -17.81 44.84 -4.66
CA GLU A 12 -16.82 45.91 -4.83
C GLU A 12 -15.75 45.56 -5.90
N ILE A 13 -16.08 44.71 -6.87
CA ILE A 13 -15.13 44.21 -7.88
C ILE A 13 -14.40 45.29 -8.67
N ASP A 14 -15.04 46.45 -8.87
CA ASP A 14 -14.42 47.58 -9.54
C ASP A 14 -13.23 48.16 -8.76
N LEU A 15 -13.23 48.05 -7.43
CA LEU A 15 -12.11 48.43 -6.56
C LEU A 15 -10.96 47.43 -6.65
N LEU A 16 -11.23 46.21 -7.07
CA LEU A 16 -10.26 45.12 -7.22
C LEU A 16 -9.63 45.09 -8.61
N ARG A 17 -9.82 46.09 -9.45
CA ARG A 17 -9.30 46.17 -10.82
C ARG A 17 -7.79 45.88 -10.92
N ALA A 18 -7.01 46.33 -9.94
CA ALA A 18 -5.56 46.11 -9.91
C ALA A 18 -5.23 44.61 -9.77
N TYR A 19 -6.03 43.85 -9.03
CA TYR A 19 -5.86 42.39 -8.86
C TYR A 19 -6.23 41.64 -10.14
N VAL A 20 -7.33 42.07 -10.79
CA VAL A 20 -7.74 41.49 -12.08
C VAL A 20 -6.64 41.66 -13.10
N LEU A 21 -6.10 42.89 -13.27
CA LEU A 21 -4.98 43.13 -14.20
C LEU A 21 -3.74 42.34 -13.86
N PHE A 22 -3.41 42.20 -12.56
CA PHE A 22 -2.28 41.38 -12.13
C PHE A 22 -2.45 39.92 -12.55
N LEU A 23 -3.65 39.34 -12.41
CA LEU A 23 -3.93 37.95 -12.82
C LEU A 23 -3.88 37.79 -14.35
N GLU A 24 -4.43 38.78 -15.09
CA GLU A 24 -4.38 38.81 -16.55
C GLU A 24 -2.92 38.86 -17.06
N GLU A 25 -2.04 39.63 -16.41
CA GLU A 25 -0.61 39.68 -16.70
C GLU A 25 0.10 38.33 -16.42
N LYS A 26 -0.44 37.57 -15.46
CA LYS A 26 0.06 36.21 -15.15
C LYS A 26 -0.47 35.13 -16.10
N GLY A 27 -1.33 35.51 -17.05
CA GLY A 27 -1.82 34.62 -18.10
C GLY A 27 -3.19 34.03 -17.88
N TYR A 28 -3.89 34.40 -16.80
CA TYR A 28 -5.26 33.98 -16.53
C TYR A 28 -6.28 34.83 -17.33
N GLU A 29 -7.46 34.28 -17.55
CA GLU A 29 -8.62 35.02 -18.06
C GLU A 29 -9.59 35.26 -16.90
N VAL A 30 -9.80 36.49 -16.51
CA VAL A 30 -10.65 36.85 -15.34
C VAL A 30 -11.97 37.41 -15.82
N ILE A 31 -13.05 36.73 -15.49
CA ILE A 31 -14.42 37.19 -15.70
C ILE A 31 -14.97 37.65 -14.34
N THR A 32 -15.62 38.80 -14.31
CA THR A 32 -16.08 39.42 -13.07
C THR A 32 -17.60 39.46 -12.99
N ALA A 33 -18.15 39.34 -11.78
CA ALA A 33 -19.56 39.50 -11.46
C ALA A 33 -19.72 40.40 -10.22
N ASN A 34 -20.79 41.19 -10.15
CA ASN A 34 -21.04 42.11 -9.04
C ASN A 34 -21.97 41.54 -7.97
N ASN A 35 -22.48 40.35 -8.16
CA ASN A 35 -23.41 39.70 -7.24
C ASN A 35 -23.49 38.19 -7.50
N GLY A 36 -24.08 37.44 -6.55
CA GLY A 36 -24.19 35.99 -6.65
C GLY A 36 -25.07 35.48 -7.79
N LYS A 37 -26.13 36.26 -8.16
CA LYS A 37 -27.01 35.86 -9.26
C LYS A 37 -26.30 35.92 -10.61
N ASP A 38 -25.57 37.01 -10.88
CA ASP A 38 -24.79 37.13 -12.12
C ASP A 38 -23.69 36.06 -12.20
N ALA A 39 -23.08 35.71 -11.06
CA ALA A 39 -22.12 34.58 -11.01
C ALA A 39 -22.79 33.27 -11.41
N VAL A 40 -23.97 32.95 -10.90
CA VAL A 40 -24.74 31.77 -11.30
C VAL A 40 -25.12 31.81 -12.79
N ASP A 41 -25.60 32.93 -13.28
CA ASP A 41 -25.99 33.11 -14.68
C ASP A 41 -24.80 32.93 -15.64
N LEU A 42 -23.60 33.31 -15.21
CA LEU A 42 -22.35 33.06 -15.95
C LEU A 42 -21.99 31.56 -15.93
N CYS A 43 -22.05 30.87 -14.77
CA CYS A 43 -21.78 29.47 -14.68
C CYS A 43 -22.72 28.56 -15.47
N GLN A 44 -23.96 29.03 -15.74
CA GLN A 44 -24.90 28.35 -16.63
C GLN A 44 -24.51 28.41 -18.12
N LYS A 45 -23.77 29.46 -18.51
CA LYS A 45 -23.39 29.71 -19.91
C LYS A 45 -21.99 29.29 -20.27
N GLU A 46 -21.09 29.30 -19.30
CA GLU A 46 -19.67 29.16 -19.50
C GLU A 46 -19.05 28.31 -18.35
N SER A 47 -17.94 27.66 -18.62
CA SER A 47 -17.19 26.90 -17.62
C SER A 47 -16.00 27.70 -17.11
N PHE A 48 -15.67 27.50 -15.84
CA PHE A 48 -14.56 28.14 -15.16
C PHE A 48 -13.65 27.07 -14.51
N ASP A 49 -12.37 27.37 -14.44
CA ASP A 49 -11.39 26.49 -13.80
C ASP A 49 -11.32 26.73 -12.29
N ILE A 50 -11.75 27.91 -11.81
CA ILE A 50 -11.92 28.26 -10.40
C ILE A 50 -12.85 29.45 -10.25
N ILE A 51 -13.53 29.54 -9.09
CA ILE A 51 -14.47 30.63 -8.78
C ILE A 51 -14.11 31.25 -7.43
N PHE A 52 -13.91 32.56 -7.39
CA PHE A 52 -13.81 33.34 -6.16
C PHE A 52 -15.16 34.02 -5.85
N LEU A 53 -15.63 33.85 -4.62
CA LEU A 53 -16.89 34.38 -4.15
C LEU A 53 -16.67 35.24 -2.92
N ASP A 54 -17.10 36.49 -2.95
CA ASP A 54 -17.16 37.35 -1.76
C ASP A 54 -18.27 36.92 -0.81
N GLU A 55 -18.03 37.08 0.49
CA GLU A 55 -19.00 36.78 1.54
C GLU A 55 -20.24 37.67 1.44
N ASN A 56 -20.04 38.96 1.16
CA ASN A 56 -21.08 40.00 1.21
C ASN A 56 -21.54 40.37 -0.19
N MET A 57 -22.33 39.54 -0.83
CA MET A 57 -22.88 39.81 -2.15
C MET A 57 -24.39 40.11 -2.07
N PRO A 58 -24.87 41.10 -2.85
CA PRO A 58 -26.29 41.34 -2.98
C PRO A 58 -27.00 40.25 -3.79
N ALA A 59 -28.31 40.16 -3.67
CA ALA A 59 -29.25 39.30 -4.38
C ALA A 59 -29.27 37.83 -3.93
N LEU A 60 -28.17 37.15 -3.88
CA LEU A 60 -28.03 35.81 -3.33
C LEU A 60 -26.90 35.80 -2.29
N SER A 61 -27.13 35.17 -1.15
CA SER A 61 -26.06 34.97 -0.18
C SER A 61 -24.94 34.06 -0.77
N VAL A 62 -23.74 34.15 -0.22
CA VAL A 62 -22.62 33.34 -0.68
C VAL A 62 -22.92 31.85 -0.59
N LEU A 63 -23.61 31.37 0.46
CA LEU A 63 -23.97 29.96 0.64
C LEU A 63 -25.00 29.47 -0.37
N GLU A 64 -26.01 30.32 -0.70
CA GLU A 64 -26.99 30.02 -1.75
C GLU A 64 -26.29 29.96 -3.13
N THR A 65 -25.41 30.93 -3.39
CA THR A 65 -24.61 30.98 -4.63
C THR A 65 -23.74 29.74 -4.76
N LEU A 66 -23.05 29.33 -3.69
CA LEU A 66 -22.24 28.10 -3.60
C LEU A 66 -23.07 26.85 -3.93
N ALA A 67 -24.25 26.73 -3.30
CA ALA A 67 -25.10 25.54 -3.48
C ALA A 67 -25.56 25.41 -4.93
N VAL A 68 -26.03 26.53 -5.54
CA VAL A 68 -26.52 26.53 -6.93
C VAL A 68 -25.37 26.25 -7.92
N ILE A 69 -24.20 26.85 -7.72
CA ILE A 69 -23.06 26.60 -8.60
C ILE A 69 -22.62 25.12 -8.50
N LYS A 70 -22.62 24.52 -7.30
CA LYS A 70 -22.30 23.07 -7.12
C LYS A 70 -23.34 22.16 -7.75
N GLU A 71 -24.57 22.56 -7.93
CA GLU A 71 -25.56 21.81 -8.72
C GLU A 71 -25.27 21.87 -10.23
N ILE A 72 -24.70 22.99 -10.72
CA ILE A 72 -24.33 23.20 -12.13
C ILE A 72 -23.02 22.45 -12.45
N ASP A 73 -21.99 22.66 -11.62
CA ASP A 73 -20.67 22.04 -11.74
C ASP A 73 -20.16 21.59 -10.37
N PRO A 74 -20.34 20.30 -10.02
CA PRO A 74 -19.90 19.76 -8.73
C PRO A 74 -18.39 19.79 -8.50
N GLU A 75 -17.59 19.78 -9.56
CA GLU A 75 -16.14 19.63 -9.49
C GLU A 75 -15.41 20.99 -9.48
N VAL A 76 -16.04 22.08 -9.91
CA VAL A 76 -15.37 23.38 -9.96
C VAL A 76 -14.90 23.81 -8.57
N PRO A 77 -13.59 24.12 -8.39
CA PRO A 77 -13.09 24.63 -7.12
C PRO A 77 -13.64 26.03 -6.84
N MET A 78 -14.21 26.21 -5.65
CA MET A 78 -14.73 27.52 -5.21
C MET A 78 -13.94 27.96 -3.97
N VAL A 79 -13.56 29.25 -3.99
CA VAL A 79 -12.80 29.92 -2.94
C VAL A 79 -13.62 31.02 -2.36
N LEU A 80 -13.87 31.01 -1.06
CA LEU A 80 -14.56 32.05 -0.34
C LEU A 80 -13.59 33.18 0.03
N ILE A 81 -13.99 34.44 -0.22
CA ILE A 81 -13.27 35.63 0.24
C ILE A 81 -14.12 36.29 1.33
N THR A 82 -13.59 36.45 2.53
CA THR A 82 -14.38 36.89 3.71
C THR A 82 -13.66 37.95 4.52
N ASN A 83 -14.43 38.83 5.15
CA ASN A 83 -13.93 39.78 6.15
C ASN A 83 -13.93 39.18 7.58
N SER A 84 -14.58 38.04 7.76
CA SER A 84 -14.87 37.46 9.06
C SER A 84 -14.00 36.21 9.32
N GLU A 85 -13.48 36.09 10.53
CA GLU A 85 -12.90 34.86 11.06
C GLU A 85 -13.95 34.03 11.84
N GLU A 86 -15.25 34.24 11.54
CA GLU A 86 -16.32 33.52 12.23
C GLU A 86 -16.28 32.01 11.93
N GLU A 87 -16.04 31.26 12.95
CA GLU A 87 -15.95 29.80 12.89
C GLU A 87 -17.18 29.12 12.28
N ASN A 88 -18.38 29.72 12.51
CA ASN A 88 -19.62 29.19 11.97
C ASN A 88 -19.71 29.31 10.44
N LEU A 89 -19.30 30.43 9.85
CA LEU A 89 -19.27 30.58 8.40
C LEU A 89 -18.27 29.64 7.74
N MET A 90 -17.07 29.51 8.35
CA MET A 90 -16.06 28.58 7.90
C MET A 90 -16.55 27.12 7.94
N ASN A 91 -17.20 26.70 9.02
CA ASN A 91 -17.76 25.36 9.15
C ASN A 91 -18.87 25.09 8.12
N MET A 92 -19.73 26.06 7.86
CA MET A 92 -20.78 25.97 6.83
C MET A 92 -20.19 25.92 5.41
N ALA A 93 -19.17 26.70 5.12
CA ALA A 93 -18.49 26.72 3.84
C ALA A 93 -17.72 25.38 3.59
N ILE A 94 -17.04 24.85 4.61
CA ILE A 94 -16.41 23.51 4.56
C ILE A 94 -17.50 22.42 4.34
N GLY A 95 -18.63 22.52 5.02
CA GLY A 95 -19.78 21.63 4.82
C GLY A 95 -20.30 21.64 3.38
N ASN A 96 -20.22 22.77 2.69
CA ASN A 96 -20.54 22.95 1.27
C ASN A 96 -19.36 22.64 0.32
N LYS A 97 -18.29 22.02 0.82
CA LYS A 97 -17.13 21.56 0.05
C LYS A 97 -16.42 22.67 -0.74
N ILE A 98 -16.18 23.83 -0.12
CA ILE A 98 -15.30 24.84 -0.72
C ILE A 98 -13.87 24.29 -0.82
N ALA A 99 -13.14 24.75 -1.83
CA ALA A 99 -11.74 24.34 -2.05
C ALA A 99 -10.76 25.07 -1.13
N ASP A 100 -11.04 26.37 -0.84
CA ASP A 100 -10.20 27.20 0.04
C ASP A 100 -10.98 28.44 0.52
N TYR A 101 -10.41 29.20 1.46
CA TYR A 101 -10.91 30.53 1.84
C TYR A 101 -9.76 31.54 1.99
N LEU A 102 -10.05 32.80 1.74
CA LEU A 102 -9.13 33.92 1.87
C LEU A 102 -9.74 35.00 2.75
N THR A 103 -8.98 35.60 3.67
CA THR A 103 -9.42 36.70 4.51
C THR A 103 -9.01 38.05 3.92
N LYS A 104 -9.92 39.01 3.89
CA LYS A 104 -9.62 40.40 3.49
C LYS A 104 -8.78 41.10 4.58
N PRO A 105 -7.78 41.92 4.23
CA PRO A 105 -7.42 42.32 2.88
C PRO A 105 -6.63 41.22 2.15
N VAL A 106 -7.08 40.81 0.97
CA VAL A 106 -6.46 39.76 0.19
C VAL A 106 -5.14 40.23 -0.42
N ASN A 107 -4.11 39.43 -0.32
CA ASN A 107 -2.82 39.71 -0.94
C ASN A 107 -2.75 39.03 -2.32
N PRO A 108 -2.26 39.72 -3.41
CA PRO A 108 -2.11 39.14 -4.73
C PRO A 108 -1.34 37.82 -4.74
N SER A 109 -0.32 37.68 -3.85
CA SER A 109 0.45 36.44 -3.72
C SER A 109 -0.37 35.29 -3.13
N GLN A 110 -1.32 35.56 -2.23
CA GLN A 110 -2.23 34.56 -1.69
C GLN A 110 -3.20 34.05 -2.75
N ILE A 111 -3.78 34.97 -3.55
CA ILE A 111 -4.64 34.59 -4.69
C ILE A 111 -3.88 33.70 -5.65
N LEU A 112 -2.66 34.07 -6.03
CA LEU A 112 -1.83 33.28 -6.94
C LEU A 112 -1.46 31.91 -6.36
N LEU A 113 -1.20 31.83 -5.04
CA LEU A 113 -0.93 30.57 -4.38
C LEU A 113 -2.18 29.68 -4.38
N THR A 114 -3.35 30.23 -4.10
CA THR A 114 -4.63 29.52 -4.13
C THR A 114 -4.97 29.01 -5.54
N LEU A 115 -4.72 29.81 -6.58
CA LEU A 115 -4.85 29.38 -7.97
C LEU A 115 -3.94 28.21 -8.28
N LYS A 116 -2.66 28.32 -7.95
CA LYS A 116 -1.67 27.23 -8.18
C LYS A 116 -2.06 25.96 -7.43
N LYS A 117 -2.51 26.08 -6.18
CA LYS A 117 -2.94 24.95 -5.36
C LYS A 117 -4.16 24.23 -5.94
N ASN A 118 -5.15 25.00 -6.47
CA ASN A 118 -6.43 24.42 -6.88
C ASN A 118 -6.51 24.06 -8.38
N ILE A 119 -5.73 24.73 -9.24
CA ILE A 119 -5.73 24.48 -10.69
C ILE A 119 -4.50 23.68 -11.12
N HIS A 120 -3.30 24.05 -10.63
CA HIS A 120 -2.01 23.50 -11.11
C HIS A 120 -1.33 22.55 -10.13
N GLN A 121 -1.98 22.17 -9.02
CA GLN A 121 -1.35 21.31 -8.00
C GLN A 121 -0.80 20.02 -8.62
N LYS A 122 -1.61 19.37 -9.46
CA LYS A 122 -1.24 18.09 -10.07
C LYS A 122 0.01 18.22 -10.96
N GLU A 123 0.08 19.29 -11.77
CA GLU A 123 1.22 19.54 -12.64
C GLU A 123 2.50 19.86 -11.85
N ILE A 124 2.36 20.73 -10.83
CA ILE A 124 3.50 21.12 -9.97
C ILE A 124 4.03 19.92 -9.21
N VAL A 125 3.15 19.08 -8.65
CA VAL A 125 3.53 17.84 -7.95
C VAL A 125 4.21 16.90 -8.94
N THR A 126 3.65 16.69 -10.13
CA THR A 126 4.21 15.83 -11.16
C THR A 126 5.63 16.29 -11.58
N GLU A 127 5.82 17.58 -11.85
CA GLU A 127 7.15 18.11 -12.21
C GLU A 127 8.16 17.93 -11.06
N HIS A 128 7.75 18.22 -9.84
CA HIS A 128 8.59 18.06 -8.66
C HIS A 128 8.98 16.59 -8.43
N THR A 129 8.02 15.67 -8.44
CA THR A 129 8.23 14.23 -8.28
C THR A 129 9.16 13.70 -9.38
N THR A 130 8.91 14.08 -10.63
CA THR A 130 9.75 13.69 -11.78
C THR A 130 11.20 14.19 -11.64
N SER A 131 11.39 15.45 -11.27
CA SER A 131 12.71 16.04 -11.07
C SER A 131 13.47 15.37 -9.93
N THR A 132 12.78 15.10 -8.83
CA THR A 132 13.33 14.43 -7.65
C THR A 132 13.74 13.00 -7.98
N TYR A 133 12.88 12.23 -8.67
CA TYR A 133 13.19 10.87 -9.09
C TYR A 133 14.40 10.83 -10.04
N ARG A 134 14.51 11.73 -11.01
CA ARG A 134 15.68 11.80 -11.89
C ARG A 134 16.98 11.98 -11.10
N SER A 135 16.96 12.79 -10.05
CA SER A 135 18.11 12.95 -9.16
C SER A 135 18.42 11.68 -8.36
N GLU A 136 17.38 11.01 -7.83
CA GLU A 136 17.53 9.77 -7.06
C GLU A 136 17.87 8.56 -7.91
N PHE A 137 17.46 8.52 -9.18
CA PHE A 137 17.71 7.41 -10.11
C PHE A 137 19.21 7.06 -10.20
N GLY A 138 20.06 8.07 -10.39
CA GLY A 138 21.51 7.88 -10.43
C GLY A 138 22.07 7.34 -9.11
N ARG A 139 21.57 7.84 -7.98
CA ARG A 139 21.98 7.42 -6.64
C ARG A 139 21.59 5.96 -6.34
N ILE A 140 20.36 5.58 -6.65
CA ILE A 140 19.89 4.20 -6.50
C ILE A 140 20.68 3.26 -7.41
N GLY A 141 20.95 3.67 -8.67
CA GLY A 141 21.77 2.89 -9.62
C GLY A 141 23.18 2.64 -9.10
N MET A 142 23.83 3.64 -8.50
CA MET A 142 25.12 3.46 -7.85
C MET A 142 25.03 2.47 -6.67
N GLN A 143 24.02 2.62 -5.80
CA GLN A 143 23.80 1.71 -4.69
C GLN A 143 23.64 0.26 -5.15
N ILE A 144 22.83 -0.01 -6.17
CA ILE A 144 22.59 -1.37 -6.69
C ILE A 144 23.90 -2.06 -7.13
N ASN A 145 24.87 -1.29 -7.61
CA ASN A 145 26.14 -1.83 -8.12
C ASN A 145 27.25 -1.95 -7.06
N ASP A 146 27.01 -1.49 -5.83
CA ASP A 146 27.95 -1.64 -4.74
C ASP A 146 27.87 -3.03 -4.10
N SER A 147 28.85 -3.36 -3.23
CA SER A 147 28.83 -4.58 -2.41
C SER A 147 27.87 -4.39 -1.24
N LEU A 148 26.58 -4.64 -1.47
CA LEU A 148 25.53 -4.42 -0.50
C LEU A 148 25.44 -5.54 0.56
N THR A 149 25.17 -5.14 1.80
CA THR A 149 24.66 -6.01 2.86
C THR A 149 23.16 -6.30 2.63
N TYR A 150 22.59 -7.19 3.44
CA TYR A 150 21.14 -7.42 3.40
C TYR A 150 20.34 -6.14 3.79
N GLU A 151 20.82 -5.42 4.79
CA GLU A 151 20.22 -4.17 5.26
C GLU A 151 20.22 -3.09 4.17
N ASP A 152 21.31 -2.99 3.41
CA ASP A 152 21.39 -2.07 2.26
C ASP A 152 20.35 -2.44 1.19
N TRP A 153 20.19 -3.74 0.92
CA TRP A 153 19.16 -4.23 -0.01
C TRP A 153 17.74 -3.94 0.45
N VAL A 154 17.48 -4.00 1.76
CA VAL A 154 16.19 -3.58 2.34
C VAL A 154 15.92 -2.11 2.05
N GLU A 155 16.91 -1.24 2.21
CA GLU A 155 16.75 0.19 1.94
C GLU A 155 16.60 0.49 0.43
N VAL A 156 17.35 -0.20 -0.43
CA VAL A 156 17.15 -0.09 -1.89
C VAL A 156 15.73 -0.52 -2.28
N TYR A 157 15.25 -1.64 -1.74
CA TYR A 157 13.92 -2.14 -2.05
C TYR A 157 12.82 -1.18 -1.58
N LYS A 158 12.93 -0.63 -0.35
CA LYS A 158 11.99 0.37 0.16
C LYS A 158 11.95 1.63 -0.72
N LYS A 159 13.11 2.09 -1.21
CA LYS A 159 13.18 3.24 -2.13
C LYS A 159 12.50 2.95 -3.46
N LEU A 160 12.72 1.76 -4.03
CA LEU A 160 12.08 1.37 -5.29
C LEU A 160 10.56 1.28 -5.15
N VAL A 161 10.06 0.74 -4.03
CA VAL A 161 8.62 0.71 -3.74
C VAL A 161 8.08 2.12 -3.52
N TYR A 162 8.79 2.97 -2.79
CA TYR A 162 8.40 4.37 -2.60
C TYR A 162 8.21 5.09 -3.95
N TRP A 163 9.21 5.00 -4.84
CA TRP A 163 9.13 5.65 -6.14
C TRP A 163 8.07 5.02 -7.05
N GLU A 164 7.82 3.73 -6.93
CA GLU A 164 6.73 3.08 -7.66
C GLU A 164 5.36 3.69 -7.28
N LEU A 165 5.11 3.90 -6.00
CA LEU A 165 3.86 4.49 -5.53
C LEU A 165 3.75 5.99 -5.88
N GLU A 166 4.82 6.77 -5.69
CA GLU A 166 4.84 8.21 -6.00
C GLU A 166 4.66 8.51 -7.51
N LEU A 167 5.27 7.68 -8.36
CA LEU A 167 5.20 7.87 -9.81
C LEU A 167 3.85 7.44 -10.40
N GLU A 168 3.14 6.51 -9.77
CA GLU A 168 1.79 6.09 -10.19
C GLU A 168 0.77 7.21 -10.12
N GLU A 169 0.92 8.13 -9.19
CA GLU A 169 0.03 9.29 -9.05
C GLU A 169 0.27 10.35 -10.13
N THR A 170 1.33 10.19 -10.92
CA THR A 170 1.80 11.19 -11.87
C THR A 170 1.99 10.59 -13.27
N ASP A 171 1.33 11.16 -14.27
CA ASP A 171 1.53 10.80 -15.68
C ASP A 171 2.79 11.50 -16.21
N ASN A 172 3.99 10.93 -15.91
CA ASN A 172 5.26 11.61 -16.12
C ASN A 172 6.24 10.86 -17.06
N GLY A 173 5.85 9.69 -17.57
CA GLY A 173 6.68 8.87 -18.46
C GLY A 173 7.93 8.27 -17.82
N MET A 174 8.03 8.22 -16.47
CA MET A 174 9.17 7.65 -15.74
C MET A 174 9.05 6.13 -15.52
N ASP A 175 7.93 5.52 -15.86
CA ASP A 175 7.64 4.09 -15.62
C ASP A 175 8.68 3.17 -16.25
N GLU A 176 9.14 3.49 -17.45
CA GLU A 176 10.17 2.69 -18.15
C GLU A 176 11.49 2.72 -17.40
N MET A 177 11.91 3.91 -16.92
CA MET A 177 13.15 4.07 -16.15
C MET A 177 13.08 3.29 -14.83
N LEU A 178 11.95 3.38 -14.12
CA LEU A 178 11.75 2.64 -12.88
C LEU A 178 11.75 1.13 -13.13
N ARG A 179 11.10 0.66 -14.19
CA ARG A 179 11.07 -0.75 -14.58
C ARG A 179 12.46 -1.29 -14.88
N MET A 180 13.27 -0.52 -15.61
CA MET A 180 14.68 -0.88 -15.88
C MET A 180 15.47 -0.98 -14.57
N GLN A 181 15.33 -0.02 -13.67
CA GLN A 181 16.03 0.00 -12.40
C GLN A 181 15.59 -1.15 -11.47
N LYS A 182 14.30 -1.46 -11.42
CA LYS A 182 13.79 -2.64 -10.69
C LYS A 182 14.34 -3.95 -11.26
N THR A 183 14.44 -4.05 -12.58
CA THR A 183 15.01 -5.22 -13.26
C THR A 183 16.49 -5.39 -12.91
N GLU A 184 17.27 -4.31 -12.93
CA GLU A 184 18.68 -4.33 -12.53
C GLU A 184 18.85 -4.73 -11.06
N ALA A 185 18.05 -4.15 -10.17
CA ALA A 185 18.03 -4.47 -8.76
C ALA A 185 17.70 -5.96 -8.51
N ASN A 186 16.66 -6.49 -9.16
CA ASN A 186 16.29 -7.90 -9.06
C ASN A 186 17.39 -8.84 -9.51
N ASN A 187 18.05 -8.53 -10.64
CA ASN A 187 19.15 -9.33 -11.16
C ASN A 187 20.34 -9.32 -10.21
N THR A 188 20.68 -8.18 -9.64
CA THR A 188 21.81 -8.05 -8.71
C THR A 188 21.50 -8.68 -7.35
N PHE A 189 20.29 -8.49 -6.84
CA PHE A 189 19.82 -9.15 -5.61
C PHE A 189 19.78 -10.67 -5.75
N THR A 190 19.38 -11.19 -6.91
CA THR A 190 19.42 -12.63 -7.17
C THR A 190 20.85 -13.17 -7.05
N LYS A 191 21.84 -12.46 -7.58
CA LYS A 191 23.27 -12.83 -7.43
C LYS A 191 23.73 -12.76 -5.97
N PHE A 192 23.26 -11.74 -5.22
CA PHE A 192 23.54 -11.61 -3.79
C PHE A 192 22.97 -12.81 -3.00
N VAL A 193 21.70 -13.16 -3.22
CA VAL A 193 21.06 -14.32 -2.57
C VAL A 193 21.80 -15.59 -2.93
N LYS A 194 22.05 -15.85 -4.22
CA LYS A 194 22.77 -17.05 -4.69
C LYS A 194 24.14 -17.22 -4.02
N ARG A 195 24.85 -16.12 -3.76
CA ARG A 195 26.17 -16.13 -3.12
C ARG A 195 26.10 -16.40 -1.60
N ASN A 196 25.06 -15.88 -0.93
CA ASN A 196 25.03 -15.82 0.53
C ASN A 196 24.08 -16.84 1.16
N TYR A 197 23.05 -17.31 0.44
CA TYR A 197 21.95 -18.09 1.01
C TYR A 197 22.41 -19.32 1.79
N GLN A 198 23.33 -20.11 1.23
CA GLN A 198 23.83 -21.32 1.89
C GLN A 198 24.61 -20.99 3.17
N SER A 199 25.44 -19.95 3.15
CA SER A 199 26.22 -19.52 4.32
C SER A 199 25.34 -19.03 5.48
N TRP A 200 24.12 -18.58 5.22
CA TRP A 200 23.17 -18.17 6.26
C TRP A 200 22.75 -19.33 7.17
N PHE A 201 22.79 -20.55 6.69
CA PHE A 201 22.50 -21.74 7.50
C PHE A 201 23.72 -22.25 8.28
N GLU A 202 24.91 -21.96 7.78
CA GLU A 202 26.17 -22.28 8.45
C GLU A 202 26.50 -21.29 9.57
N GLN A 203 26.09 -20.02 9.43
CA GLN A 203 26.35 -18.93 10.36
C GLN A 203 25.06 -18.20 10.79
N PRO A 204 24.18 -18.82 11.61
CA PRO A 204 22.88 -18.27 11.94
C PRO A 204 22.92 -16.89 12.61
N ASP A 205 23.99 -16.57 13.33
CA ASP A 205 24.14 -15.31 14.05
C ASP A 205 24.46 -14.10 13.13
N LYS A 206 24.85 -14.39 11.89
CA LYS A 206 25.24 -13.37 10.89
C LYS A 206 24.26 -13.25 9.72
N ARG A 207 23.23 -14.05 9.72
CA ARG A 207 22.22 -14.03 8.65
C ARG A 207 21.14 -12.99 8.90
N PRO A 208 20.44 -12.55 7.85
CA PRO A 208 19.21 -11.80 8.03
C PRO A 208 18.15 -12.61 8.77
N LEU A 209 17.12 -11.93 9.28
CA LEU A 209 15.94 -12.61 9.80
C LEU A 209 15.28 -13.44 8.70
N ILE A 210 15.04 -14.71 8.94
CA ILE A 210 14.38 -15.63 8.00
C ILE A 210 13.11 -16.23 8.61
N SER A 211 12.29 -16.90 7.78
CA SER A 211 10.97 -17.43 8.16
C SER A 211 10.95 -18.18 9.51
N PRO A 212 11.86 -19.15 9.83
CA PRO A 212 11.84 -19.87 11.10
C PRO A 212 12.06 -18.99 12.34
N ASP A 213 12.66 -17.81 12.17
CA ASP A 213 13.06 -16.97 13.30
C ASP A 213 11.96 -16.03 13.77
N ILE A 214 10.86 -15.89 13.01
CA ILE A 214 9.82 -14.86 13.23
C ILE A 214 9.19 -14.96 14.62
N PHE A 215 8.74 -16.14 15.03
CA PHE A 215 8.13 -16.31 16.36
C PHE A 215 9.13 -16.04 17.48
N LYS A 216 10.34 -16.58 17.37
CA LYS A 216 11.41 -16.40 18.35
C LYS A 216 11.78 -14.93 18.55
N THR A 217 11.81 -14.15 17.47
CA THR A 217 12.31 -12.76 17.51
C THR A 217 11.23 -11.71 17.69
N LYS A 218 10.01 -11.96 17.21
CA LYS A 218 8.93 -10.95 17.19
C LYS A 218 7.76 -11.31 18.10
N VAL A 219 7.41 -12.58 18.25
CA VAL A 219 6.23 -13.01 19.03
C VAL A 219 6.59 -13.30 20.49
N PHE A 220 7.55 -14.19 20.72
CA PHE A 220 7.90 -14.62 22.08
C PHE A 220 8.35 -13.49 22.99
N PRO A 221 9.16 -12.50 22.56
CA PRO A 221 9.53 -11.40 23.42
C PRO A 221 8.36 -10.55 23.93
N LEU A 222 7.26 -10.44 23.18
CA LEU A 222 6.04 -9.75 23.62
C LEU A 222 5.29 -10.58 24.64
N LEU A 223 5.09 -11.87 24.35
CA LEU A 223 4.40 -12.81 25.26
C LEU A 223 5.17 -12.96 26.58
N ASP A 224 6.50 -13.01 26.54
CA ASP A 224 7.36 -13.10 27.75
C ASP A 224 7.26 -11.86 28.63
N LYS A 225 6.91 -10.70 28.07
CA LYS A 225 6.61 -9.46 28.80
C LYS A 225 5.18 -9.42 29.34
N GLY A 226 4.37 -10.46 29.12
CA GLY A 226 2.98 -10.52 29.54
C GLY A 226 2.00 -9.84 28.58
N GLU A 227 2.47 -9.39 27.41
CA GLU A 227 1.61 -8.81 26.39
C GLU A 227 0.75 -9.90 25.73
N LYS A 228 -0.47 -9.56 25.37
CA LYS A 228 -1.32 -10.41 24.53
C LYS A 228 -1.11 -10.06 23.06
N VAL A 229 -1.01 -11.06 22.20
CA VAL A 229 -0.62 -10.88 20.79
C VAL A 229 -1.67 -11.44 19.84
N PHE A 230 -2.09 -10.63 18.87
CA PHE A 230 -2.65 -11.11 17.61
C PHE A 230 -1.54 -11.18 16.57
N PHE A 231 -1.32 -12.35 16.03
CA PHE A 231 -0.41 -12.58 14.91
C PHE A 231 -1.25 -12.81 13.65
N VAL A 232 -1.27 -11.82 12.76
CA VAL A 232 -2.02 -11.85 11.51
C VAL A 232 -1.04 -12.03 10.35
N LEU A 233 -1.15 -13.16 9.68
CA LEU A 233 -0.37 -13.48 8.50
C LEU A 233 -1.27 -13.40 7.26
N VAL A 234 -0.92 -12.52 6.33
CA VAL A 234 -1.58 -12.42 5.03
C VAL A 234 -0.75 -13.20 4.01
N ASP A 235 -1.36 -14.24 3.45
CA ASP A 235 -0.72 -15.11 2.46
C ASP A 235 -0.35 -14.34 1.19
N ASN A 236 0.91 -14.48 0.75
CA ASN A 236 1.39 -13.91 -0.51
C ASN A 236 1.29 -12.38 -0.61
N PHE A 237 1.48 -11.69 0.52
CA PHE A 237 1.29 -10.25 0.64
C PHE A 237 2.61 -9.50 0.47
N ARG A 238 2.63 -8.46 -0.37
CA ARG A 238 3.82 -7.71 -0.73
C ARG A 238 3.95 -6.41 0.07
N TYR A 239 5.16 -5.88 0.11
CA TYR A 239 5.47 -4.63 0.81
C TYR A 239 4.78 -3.40 0.19
N ASP A 240 4.66 -3.34 -1.14
CA ASP A 240 3.92 -2.27 -1.83
C ASP A 240 2.41 -2.29 -1.48
N GLN A 241 1.82 -3.48 -1.37
CA GLN A 241 0.45 -3.65 -0.90
C GLN A 241 0.30 -3.27 0.58
N TRP A 242 1.30 -3.60 1.41
CA TRP A 242 1.34 -3.15 2.80
C TRP A 242 1.34 -1.62 2.90
N LYS A 243 2.13 -0.92 2.09
CA LYS A 243 2.25 0.54 2.15
C LYS A 243 0.91 1.24 1.96
N ILE A 244 0.09 0.78 1.02
CA ILE A 244 -1.23 1.36 0.76
C ILE A 244 -2.27 1.00 1.85
N ILE A 245 -2.21 -0.21 2.41
CA ILE A 245 -3.11 -0.63 3.51
C ILE A 245 -2.72 0.02 4.83
N ARG A 246 -1.43 0.26 5.06
CA ARG A 246 -0.89 0.86 6.27
C ARG A 246 -1.55 2.20 6.61
N GLU A 247 -1.86 3.00 5.61
CA GLU A 247 -2.54 4.29 5.81
C GLU A 247 -3.89 4.12 6.48
N LEU A 248 -4.73 3.20 5.99
CA LEU A 248 -6.03 2.88 6.61
C LEU A 248 -5.86 2.33 8.03
N MET A 249 -4.84 1.52 8.27
CA MET A 249 -4.59 0.99 9.61
C MET A 249 -4.04 2.04 10.57
N SER A 250 -3.41 3.11 10.08
CA SER A 250 -2.90 4.22 10.90
C SER A 250 -4.01 4.98 11.62
N GLU A 251 -5.27 4.87 11.18
CA GLU A 251 -6.42 5.46 11.87
C GLU A 251 -6.65 4.87 13.27
N PHE A 252 -6.22 3.63 13.52
CA PHE A 252 -6.47 2.94 14.79
C PHE A 252 -5.28 2.16 15.34
N TYR A 253 -4.13 2.12 14.66
CA TYR A 253 -2.87 1.56 15.15
C TYR A 253 -1.73 2.57 15.08
N THR A 254 -0.87 2.56 16.11
CA THR A 254 0.45 3.19 16.08
C THR A 254 1.49 2.12 15.81
N PHE A 255 2.23 2.26 14.71
CA PHE A 255 3.28 1.32 14.32
C PHE A 255 4.58 1.63 15.09
N THR A 256 5.07 0.65 15.84
CA THR A 256 6.29 0.77 16.65
C THR A 256 7.50 0.10 16.02
N ASP A 257 7.28 -0.82 15.08
CA ASP A 257 8.32 -1.54 14.36
C ASP A 257 7.82 -1.89 12.96
N GLU A 258 8.62 -1.64 11.94
CA GLU A 258 8.37 -2.02 10.55
C GLU A 258 9.66 -2.50 9.91
N GLY A 259 9.70 -3.75 9.52
CA GLY A 259 10.88 -4.36 8.92
C GLY A 259 10.56 -5.37 7.83
N LEU A 260 11.59 -5.75 7.10
CA LEU A 260 11.54 -6.82 6.11
C LEU A 260 12.37 -8.01 6.59
N TYR A 261 11.98 -9.19 6.20
CA TYR A 261 12.72 -10.40 6.46
C TYR A 261 12.87 -11.23 5.19
N CYS A 262 13.84 -12.11 5.16
CA CYS A 262 14.07 -13.00 4.04
C CYS A 262 13.15 -14.23 4.14
N SER A 263 12.17 -14.34 3.25
CA SER A 263 11.34 -15.54 3.19
C SER A 263 12.18 -16.74 2.78
N MET A 264 11.87 -17.91 3.35
CA MET A 264 12.52 -19.19 3.04
C MET A 264 12.37 -19.51 1.55
N LEU A 265 13.46 -20.01 0.94
CA LEU A 265 13.41 -20.55 -0.42
C LEU A 265 13.03 -22.03 -0.40
N PRO A 266 12.18 -22.47 -1.31
CA PRO A 266 11.42 -21.66 -2.26
C PRO A 266 10.34 -20.82 -1.55
N THR A 267 10.12 -19.60 -2.02
CA THR A 267 9.14 -18.66 -1.44
C THR A 267 7.71 -19.09 -1.76
N ALA A 268 7.28 -20.19 -1.20
CA ALA A 268 5.96 -20.79 -1.37
C ALA A 268 5.36 -21.15 0.00
N THR A 269 4.07 -21.12 0.09
CA THR A 269 3.28 -21.28 1.32
C THR A 269 3.70 -22.52 2.12
N GLN A 270 3.85 -23.67 1.46
CA GLN A 270 4.24 -24.94 2.11
C GLN A 270 5.57 -24.84 2.87
N TYR A 271 6.56 -24.17 2.29
CA TYR A 271 7.89 -24.04 2.88
C TYR A 271 7.96 -22.87 3.86
N ALA A 272 7.61 -21.68 3.39
CA ALA A 272 7.78 -20.46 4.15
C ALA A 272 6.86 -20.37 5.38
N ARG A 273 5.57 -20.67 5.22
CA ARG A 273 4.60 -20.58 6.33
C ARG A 273 4.81 -21.68 7.37
N ASN A 274 5.04 -22.92 6.92
CA ASN A 274 5.33 -24.01 7.84
C ASN A 274 6.64 -23.74 8.62
N ALA A 275 7.64 -23.10 8.01
CA ALA A 275 8.85 -22.68 8.70
C ALA A 275 8.57 -21.60 9.76
N ILE A 276 7.70 -20.62 9.48
CA ILE A 276 7.27 -19.61 10.47
C ILE A 276 6.59 -20.28 11.67
N PHE A 277 5.63 -21.17 11.42
CA PHE A 277 4.80 -21.75 12.47
C PHE A 277 5.50 -22.87 13.25
N SER A 278 6.46 -23.53 12.64
CA SER A 278 7.25 -24.53 13.35
C SER A 278 8.51 -23.94 14.01
N GLY A 279 9.05 -22.83 13.49
CA GLY A 279 10.39 -22.35 13.88
C GLY A 279 11.51 -23.32 13.50
N LEU A 280 11.33 -24.05 12.39
CA LEU A 280 12.24 -25.06 11.86
C LEU A 280 12.41 -24.90 10.35
N LEU A 281 13.52 -25.40 9.84
CA LEU A 281 13.71 -25.57 8.40
C LEU A 281 12.80 -26.70 7.87
N PRO A 282 12.37 -26.67 6.61
CA PRO A 282 11.51 -27.70 6.02
C PRO A 282 12.01 -29.13 6.25
N LEU A 283 13.29 -29.40 5.99
CA LEU A 283 13.89 -30.71 6.25
C LEU A 283 13.85 -31.12 7.73
N GLN A 284 14.01 -30.16 8.64
CA GLN A 284 13.89 -30.43 10.08
C GLN A 284 12.45 -30.74 10.48
N ILE A 285 11.44 -30.09 9.86
CA ILE A 285 10.03 -30.43 10.09
C ILE A 285 9.79 -31.88 9.66
N GLN A 286 10.20 -32.27 8.47
CA GLN A 286 10.05 -33.61 7.93
C GLN A 286 10.73 -34.68 8.82
N GLN A 287 11.91 -34.37 9.31
CA GLN A 287 12.67 -35.33 10.17
C GLN A 287 12.10 -35.45 11.59
N MET A 288 11.73 -34.33 12.21
CA MET A 288 11.29 -34.30 13.61
C MET A 288 9.80 -34.58 13.76
N PHE A 289 9.00 -34.20 12.77
CA PHE A 289 7.54 -34.27 12.80
C PHE A 289 6.99 -34.80 11.46
N PRO A 290 7.37 -36.00 11.03
CA PRO A 290 6.99 -36.53 9.71
C PRO A 290 5.46 -36.58 9.50
N ALA A 291 4.70 -36.77 10.56
CA ALA A 291 3.21 -36.73 10.49
C ALA A 291 2.63 -35.35 10.21
N LEU A 292 3.40 -34.26 10.39
CA LEU A 292 2.98 -32.88 10.14
C LEU A 292 3.55 -32.32 8.84
N TRP A 293 4.40 -33.06 8.15
CA TRP A 293 4.94 -32.73 6.84
C TRP A 293 4.18 -33.47 5.75
N VAL A 294 3.90 -32.79 4.67
CA VAL A 294 3.27 -33.36 3.47
C VAL A 294 4.24 -33.16 2.31
N ASP A 295 4.60 -34.23 1.65
CA ASP A 295 5.58 -34.22 0.57
C ASP A 295 5.02 -33.51 -0.70
N GLU A 296 5.93 -33.08 -1.57
CA GLU A 296 5.60 -32.31 -2.77
C GLU A 296 4.72 -33.11 -3.76
N GLU A 297 4.83 -34.41 -3.73
CA GLU A 297 4.08 -35.33 -4.59
C GLU A 297 2.59 -35.43 -4.22
N GLU A 298 2.24 -35.08 -2.96
CA GLU A 298 0.85 -35.06 -2.51
C GLU A 298 0.14 -33.82 -3.07
N GLU A 299 -1.03 -34.00 -3.67
CA GLU A 299 -1.80 -32.91 -4.25
C GLU A 299 -2.45 -32.01 -3.19
N GLU A 300 -2.83 -32.55 -2.03
CA GLU A 300 -3.57 -31.88 -0.98
C GLU A 300 -2.86 -31.97 0.38
N GLY A 301 -3.29 -31.15 1.32
CA GLY A 301 -2.87 -31.28 2.73
C GLY A 301 -1.65 -30.49 3.15
N LYS A 302 -0.92 -29.87 2.23
CA LYS A 302 0.39 -29.22 2.48
C LYS A 302 0.38 -28.15 3.57
N ASN A 303 -0.77 -27.56 3.87
CA ASN A 303 -0.95 -26.46 4.85
C ASN A 303 -2.12 -26.72 5.81
N LEU A 304 -2.37 -27.96 6.19
CA LEU A 304 -3.43 -28.32 7.13
C LEU A 304 -2.95 -28.45 8.58
N ASN A 305 -1.64 -28.64 8.79
CA ASN A 305 -1.04 -28.92 10.09
C ASN A 305 -0.46 -27.68 10.78
N GLU A 306 -0.81 -26.47 10.33
CA GLU A 306 -0.22 -25.21 10.81
C GLU A 306 -0.46 -25.01 12.32
N LYS A 307 -1.65 -25.35 12.84
CA LYS A 307 -1.95 -25.28 14.27
C LYS A 307 -1.03 -26.18 15.09
N ASP A 308 -0.81 -27.41 14.62
CA ASP A 308 0.03 -28.40 15.32
C ASP A 308 1.50 -28.01 15.25
N LEU A 309 1.93 -27.40 14.16
CA LEU A 309 3.29 -26.83 14.03
C LEU A 309 3.52 -25.71 15.05
N ILE A 310 2.55 -24.80 15.26
CA ILE A 310 2.62 -23.78 16.32
C ILE A 310 2.71 -24.45 17.69
N GLN A 311 1.89 -25.46 17.96
CA GLN A 311 1.89 -26.19 19.23
C GLN A 311 3.27 -26.82 19.50
N THR A 312 3.88 -27.48 18.49
CA THR A 312 5.21 -28.07 18.64
C THR A 312 6.30 -27.02 18.85
N GLN A 313 6.17 -25.86 18.21
CA GLN A 313 7.09 -24.73 18.41
C GLN A 313 7.01 -24.21 19.86
N LEU A 314 5.82 -23.94 20.37
CA LEU A 314 5.61 -23.51 21.75
C LEU A 314 6.23 -24.53 22.73
N GLN A 315 5.96 -25.82 22.56
CA GLN A 315 6.49 -26.91 23.40
C GLN A 315 8.03 -26.95 23.38
N ARG A 316 8.66 -26.88 22.23
CA ARG A 316 10.13 -26.91 22.07
C ARG A 316 10.80 -25.71 22.76
N PHE A 317 10.16 -24.54 22.72
CA PHE A 317 10.63 -23.34 23.42
C PHE A 317 10.17 -23.26 24.87
N ARG A 318 9.50 -24.33 25.41
CA ARG A 318 8.93 -24.38 26.79
C ARG A 318 8.00 -23.23 27.08
N LYS A 319 7.19 -22.83 26.10
CA LYS A 319 6.20 -21.75 26.20
C LYS A 319 4.81 -22.34 26.44
N ASN A 320 4.25 -22.09 27.62
CA ASN A 320 2.93 -22.58 28.01
C ASN A 320 1.83 -21.52 27.80
N TYR A 321 1.85 -20.87 26.65
CA TYR A 321 0.85 -19.87 26.31
C TYR A 321 -0.40 -20.53 25.74
N SER A 322 -1.57 -20.04 26.20
CA SER A 322 -2.84 -20.38 25.56
C SER A 322 -2.89 -19.70 24.19
N PHE A 323 -3.26 -20.44 23.14
CA PHE A 323 -3.36 -19.88 21.80
C PHE A 323 -4.57 -20.40 21.03
N SER A 324 -4.98 -19.62 20.04
CA SER A 324 -5.93 -20.03 19.00
C SER A 324 -5.32 -19.90 17.62
N TYR A 325 -5.83 -20.67 16.67
CA TYR A 325 -5.43 -20.61 15.25
C TYR A 325 -6.68 -20.57 14.38
N HIS A 326 -6.73 -19.62 13.45
CA HIS A 326 -7.84 -19.38 12.54
C HIS A 326 -7.33 -19.16 11.12
N LYS A 327 -7.85 -19.95 10.17
CA LYS A 327 -7.56 -19.79 8.75
C LYS A 327 -8.79 -19.25 8.04
N VAL A 328 -8.63 -18.08 7.43
CA VAL A 328 -9.70 -17.33 6.78
C VAL A 328 -9.57 -17.50 5.27
N ASN A 329 -10.38 -18.38 4.72
CA ASN A 329 -10.49 -18.59 3.28
C ASN A 329 -11.64 -17.77 2.66
N GLU A 330 -12.64 -17.41 3.49
CA GLU A 330 -13.81 -16.62 3.08
C GLU A 330 -14.02 -15.43 4.01
N SER A 331 -14.38 -14.28 3.44
CA SER A 331 -14.59 -13.04 4.19
C SER A 331 -15.62 -13.16 5.31
N SER A 332 -16.68 -13.98 5.11
CA SER A 332 -17.70 -14.27 6.12
C SER A 332 -17.14 -14.86 7.42
N TYR A 333 -15.98 -15.50 7.37
CA TYR A 333 -15.33 -16.02 8.58
C TYR A 333 -14.74 -14.90 9.45
N CYS A 334 -14.36 -13.76 8.88
CA CYS A 334 -13.93 -12.59 9.65
C CYS A 334 -15.10 -12.05 10.53
N GLU A 335 -16.33 -12.04 10.01
CA GLU A 335 -17.52 -11.64 10.80
C GLU A 335 -17.70 -12.55 12.01
N LYS A 336 -17.58 -13.86 11.80
CA LYS A 336 -17.65 -14.84 12.91
C LYS A 336 -16.52 -14.64 13.92
N LEU A 337 -15.31 -14.25 13.47
CA LEU A 337 -14.20 -13.96 14.37
C LEU A 337 -14.46 -12.70 15.21
N ILE A 338 -15.08 -11.67 14.64
CA ILE A 338 -15.46 -10.46 15.36
C ILE A 338 -16.40 -10.82 16.51
N ASP A 339 -17.42 -11.66 16.26
CA ASP A 339 -18.36 -12.14 17.29
C ASP A 339 -17.67 -13.00 18.36
N GLN A 340 -16.61 -13.71 17.99
CA GLN A 340 -15.85 -14.58 18.88
C GLN A 340 -14.72 -13.86 19.65
N LEU A 341 -14.38 -12.61 19.33
CA LEU A 341 -13.32 -11.87 20.01
C LEU A 341 -13.39 -11.93 21.54
N PRO A 342 -14.58 -11.85 22.21
CA PRO A 342 -14.65 -11.99 23.67
C PRO A 342 -14.15 -13.33 24.19
N ARG A 343 -14.23 -14.40 23.40
CA ARG A 343 -13.70 -15.72 23.74
C ARG A 343 -12.19 -15.80 23.49
N LEU A 344 -11.71 -15.13 22.42
CA LEU A 344 -10.30 -15.07 22.08
C LEU A 344 -9.50 -14.25 23.10
N ASP A 345 -10.14 -13.35 23.84
CA ASP A 345 -9.51 -12.57 24.93
C ASP A 345 -8.93 -13.46 26.05
N ASN A 346 -9.34 -14.72 26.16
CA ASN A 346 -8.75 -15.66 27.10
C ASN A 346 -7.38 -16.21 26.65
N ASN A 347 -7.02 -16.04 25.39
CA ASN A 347 -5.75 -16.49 24.88
C ASN A 347 -4.67 -15.39 24.97
N GLN A 348 -3.44 -15.82 25.17
CA GLN A 348 -2.28 -14.93 25.13
C GLN A 348 -1.81 -14.69 23.68
N LEU A 349 -2.01 -15.67 22.81
CA LEU A 349 -1.67 -15.62 21.40
C LEU A 349 -2.90 -16.01 20.55
N ASN A 350 -3.26 -15.16 19.59
CA ASN A 350 -4.26 -15.51 18.58
C ASN A 350 -3.60 -15.39 17.21
N VAL A 351 -3.60 -16.47 16.45
CA VAL A 351 -3.02 -16.54 15.12
C VAL A 351 -4.12 -16.56 14.07
N ILE A 352 -4.07 -15.63 13.13
CA ILE A 352 -5.01 -15.53 12.01
C ILE A 352 -4.22 -15.58 10.70
N VAL A 353 -4.63 -16.45 9.79
CA VAL A 353 -4.11 -16.52 8.42
C VAL A 353 -5.18 -16.04 7.46
N LEU A 354 -4.86 -15.06 6.62
CA LEU A 354 -5.74 -14.47 5.62
C LEU A 354 -5.29 -14.89 4.22
N ASN A 355 -6.07 -15.70 3.52
CA ASN A 355 -5.67 -16.28 2.22
C ASN A 355 -6.14 -15.45 1.00
N PHE A 356 -6.86 -14.36 1.19
CA PHE A 356 -7.48 -13.63 0.07
C PHE A 356 -6.49 -13.15 -1.00
N ILE A 357 -5.35 -12.61 -0.59
CA ILE A 357 -4.35 -12.05 -1.54
C ILE A 357 -3.73 -13.16 -2.38
N ASP A 358 -3.47 -14.32 -1.79
CA ASP A 358 -2.99 -15.47 -2.55
C ASP A 358 -4.04 -15.97 -3.54
N MET A 359 -5.30 -16.09 -3.13
CA MET A 359 -6.42 -16.44 -4.02
C MET A 359 -6.57 -15.42 -5.16
N LEU A 360 -6.42 -14.13 -4.88
CA LEU A 360 -6.44 -13.07 -5.91
C LEU A 360 -5.27 -13.22 -6.88
N SER A 361 -4.08 -13.56 -6.38
CA SER A 361 -2.89 -13.83 -7.21
C SER A 361 -3.10 -15.02 -8.14
N HIS A 362 -3.67 -16.12 -7.64
CA HIS A 362 -4.04 -17.27 -8.45
C HIS A 362 -5.10 -16.92 -9.51
N ALA A 363 -6.17 -16.23 -9.11
CA ALA A 363 -7.21 -15.78 -10.01
C ALA A 363 -6.67 -14.87 -11.13
N ARG A 364 -5.67 -14.02 -10.83
CA ARG A 364 -4.98 -13.18 -11.83
C ARG A 364 -4.27 -14.00 -12.91
N THR A 365 -3.75 -15.18 -12.58
CA THR A 365 -3.08 -16.05 -13.55
C THR A 365 -4.04 -16.97 -14.31
N GLU A 366 -5.13 -17.40 -13.68
CA GLU A 366 -6.03 -18.42 -14.20
C GLU A 366 -7.26 -17.82 -14.93
N SER A 367 -7.83 -16.74 -14.43
CA SER A 367 -9.04 -16.12 -14.97
C SER A 367 -8.71 -15.02 -15.98
N LYS A 368 -9.29 -15.11 -17.18
CA LYS A 368 -9.15 -14.07 -18.21
C LYS A 368 -9.69 -12.73 -17.74
N MET A 369 -10.84 -12.73 -17.05
CA MET A 369 -11.45 -11.51 -16.52
C MET A 369 -10.55 -10.84 -15.47
N MET A 370 -9.95 -11.63 -14.57
CA MET A 370 -9.05 -11.08 -13.55
C MET A 370 -7.74 -10.56 -14.15
N ARG A 371 -7.25 -11.16 -15.23
CA ARG A 371 -6.10 -10.61 -15.98
C ARG A 371 -6.40 -9.26 -16.62
N GLU A 372 -7.62 -9.04 -17.06
CA GLU A 372 -8.05 -7.75 -17.61
C GLU A 372 -8.24 -6.69 -16.51
N LEU A 373 -8.77 -7.08 -15.34
CA LEU A 373 -8.99 -6.19 -14.20
C LEU A 373 -7.71 -5.84 -13.44
N ALA A 374 -6.76 -6.74 -13.38
CA ALA A 374 -5.46 -6.59 -12.69
C ALA A 374 -4.32 -6.80 -13.70
N ASN A 375 -4.36 -6.05 -14.81
CA ASN A 375 -3.42 -6.18 -15.92
C ASN A 375 -2.00 -5.73 -15.58
N ASP A 376 -1.87 -4.83 -14.63
CA ASP A 376 -0.61 -4.30 -14.13
C ASP A 376 -0.55 -4.32 -12.59
N GLU A 377 0.55 -3.85 -12.04
CA GLU A 377 0.78 -3.85 -10.59
C GLU A 377 -0.04 -2.78 -9.87
N GLN A 378 -0.32 -1.66 -10.52
CA GLN A 378 -1.16 -0.59 -9.98
C GLN A 378 -2.61 -1.06 -9.81
N ALA A 379 -3.19 -1.68 -10.84
CA ALA A 379 -4.53 -2.26 -10.78
C ALA A 379 -4.61 -3.35 -9.70
N TYR A 380 -3.57 -4.19 -9.57
CA TYR A 380 -3.51 -5.23 -8.54
C TYR A 380 -3.46 -4.64 -7.13
N ARG A 381 -2.71 -3.55 -6.90
CA ARG A 381 -2.72 -2.82 -5.63
C ARG A 381 -4.08 -2.20 -5.34
N SER A 382 -4.70 -1.57 -6.32
CA SER A 382 -6.03 -0.96 -6.20
C SER A 382 -7.10 -1.97 -5.79
N LEU A 383 -7.09 -3.17 -6.38
CA LEU A 383 -7.98 -4.27 -5.97
C LEU A 383 -7.70 -4.73 -4.54
N THR A 384 -6.44 -4.83 -4.15
CA THR A 384 -6.04 -5.17 -2.77
C THR A 384 -6.56 -4.14 -1.77
N LEU A 385 -6.39 -2.85 -2.05
CA LEU A 385 -6.86 -1.76 -1.21
C LEU A 385 -8.38 -1.74 -1.10
N SER A 386 -9.07 -1.88 -2.23
CA SER A 386 -10.54 -1.93 -2.29
C SER A 386 -11.09 -3.10 -1.48
N TRP A 387 -10.50 -4.29 -1.66
CA TRP A 387 -10.88 -5.45 -0.85
C TRP A 387 -10.68 -5.18 0.63
N PHE A 388 -9.51 -4.71 1.05
CA PHE A 388 -9.22 -4.50 2.45
C PHE A 388 -10.22 -3.51 3.07
N LYS A 389 -10.43 -2.36 2.41
CA LYS A 389 -11.30 -1.28 2.88
C LYS A 389 -12.78 -1.70 3.02
N HIS A 390 -13.26 -2.56 2.13
CA HIS A 390 -14.67 -2.93 2.04
C HIS A 390 -14.98 -4.36 2.53
N SER A 391 -13.97 -5.06 3.05
CA SER A 391 -14.15 -6.41 3.60
C SER A 391 -14.30 -6.41 5.11
N PRO A 392 -14.89 -7.46 5.69
CA PRO A 392 -14.93 -7.67 7.14
C PRO A 392 -13.54 -7.74 7.78
N THR A 393 -12.47 -7.91 6.99
CA THR A 393 -11.08 -7.90 7.49
C THR A 393 -10.71 -6.54 8.09
N TYR A 394 -11.09 -5.43 7.47
CA TYR A 394 -10.87 -4.09 8.01
C TYR A 394 -11.58 -3.91 9.36
N GLU A 395 -12.85 -4.32 9.45
CA GLU A 395 -13.60 -4.25 10.71
C GLU A 395 -13.01 -5.17 11.79
N LEU A 396 -12.50 -6.34 11.41
CA LEU A 396 -11.79 -7.23 12.33
C LEU A 396 -10.54 -6.56 12.91
N MET A 397 -9.70 -5.93 12.06
CA MET A 397 -8.51 -5.19 12.52
C MET A 397 -8.89 -4.06 13.47
N LYS A 398 -9.92 -3.29 13.14
CA LYS A 398 -10.47 -2.22 13.98
C LYS A 398 -11.05 -2.74 15.30
N ALA A 399 -11.70 -3.90 15.31
CA ALA A 399 -12.22 -4.51 16.51
C ALA A 399 -11.10 -5.03 17.44
N ILE A 400 -10.02 -5.59 16.86
CA ILE A 400 -8.83 -6.03 17.60
C ILE A 400 -8.12 -4.84 18.25
N SER A 401 -7.99 -3.69 17.55
CA SER A 401 -7.29 -2.50 18.09
C SER A 401 -7.90 -1.98 19.40
N LYS A 402 -9.22 -2.14 19.58
CA LYS A 402 -9.94 -1.69 20.78
C LYS A 402 -9.73 -2.58 22.00
N ARG A 403 -9.00 -3.70 21.86
CA ARG A 403 -8.87 -4.73 22.91
C ARG A 403 -7.52 -4.76 23.62
N GLY A 404 -6.63 -3.81 23.29
CA GLY A 404 -5.32 -3.67 23.96
C GLY A 404 -4.30 -4.77 23.62
N TYR A 405 -4.52 -5.54 22.56
CA TYR A 405 -3.55 -6.49 22.05
C TYR A 405 -2.42 -5.80 21.29
N LYS A 406 -1.24 -6.40 21.32
CA LYS A 406 -0.19 -6.11 20.33
C LYS A 406 -0.52 -6.84 19.03
N LEU A 407 -0.54 -6.13 17.92
CA LEU A 407 -0.74 -6.70 16.60
C LEU A 407 0.62 -6.89 15.92
N ILE A 408 0.90 -8.10 15.46
CA ILE A 408 1.94 -8.39 14.48
C ILE A 408 1.23 -8.69 13.16
N PHE A 409 1.43 -7.84 12.16
CA PHE A 409 0.86 -8.01 10.83
C PHE A 409 1.98 -8.34 9.86
N THR A 410 1.93 -9.50 9.22
CA THR A 410 3.04 -10.04 8.43
C THR A 410 2.56 -10.87 7.24
N THR A 411 3.50 -11.43 6.50
CA THR A 411 3.27 -12.36 5.38
C THR A 411 4.24 -13.53 5.46
N ASP A 412 4.00 -14.59 4.74
CA ASP A 412 4.94 -15.72 4.56
C ASP A 412 5.84 -15.54 3.33
N HIS A 413 5.31 -15.02 2.25
CA HIS A 413 6.03 -14.68 1.03
C HIS A 413 5.27 -13.61 0.23
N GLY A 414 5.84 -13.18 -0.89
CA GLY A 414 5.20 -12.30 -1.87
C GLY A 414 5.27 -12.89 -3.27
N THR A 415 4.86 -12.09 -4.27
CA THR A 415 4.96 -12.41 -5.69
C THR A 415 5.80 -11.38 -6.43
N ILE A 416 6.35 -11.79 -7.56
CA ILE A 416 7.03 -10.91 -8.51
C ILE A 416 6.56 -11.26 -9.93
N GLN A 417 6.29 -10.22 -10.72
CA GLN A 417 6.04 -10.40 -12.15
C GLN A 417 7.38 -10.60 -12.87
N VAL A 418 7.47 -11.67 -13.65
CA VAL A 418 8.66 -12.01 -14.44
C VAL A 418 8.33 -12.08 -15.91
N ASN A 419 9.30 -11.72 -16.77
CA ASN A 419 9.12 -11.67 -18.22
C ASN A 419 9.79 -12.84 -18.95
N ASN A 420 10.79 -13.48 -18.33
CA ASN A 420 11.58 -14.53 -18.97
C ASN A 420 11.35 -15.88 -18.30
N ALA A 421 10.70 -16.77 -19.02
CA ALA A 421 10.53 -18.16 -18.58
C ALA A 421 11.79 -18.98 -18.84
N ILE A 422 12.16 -19.84 -17.88
CA ILE A 422 13.26 -20.79 -18.02
C ILE A 422 12.68 -22.19 -18.14
N LYS A 423 13.16 -22.93 -19.14
CA LYS A 423 12.74 -24.33 -19.34
C LYS A 423 13.52 -25.26 -18.43
N VAL A 424 12.78 -26.03 -17.63
CA VAL A 424 13.31 -27.15 -16.84
C VAL A 424 12.67 -28.43 -17.37
N ILE A 425 13.47 -29.43 -17.67
CA ILE A 425 13.02 -30.76 -18.10
C ILE A 425 13.14 -31.69 -16.89
N GLY A 426 12.06 -32.36 -16.56
CA GLY A 426 12.00 -33.35 -15.48
C GLY A 426 11.16 -34.54 -15.89
N ASP A 427 11.08 -35.53 -15.00
CA ASP A 427 10.24 -36.71 -15.17
C ASP A 427 8.77 -36.37 -14.87
N LYS A 428 7.87 -37.36 -14.99
CA LYS A 428 6.42 -37.19 -14.76
C LYS A 428 6.04 -36.84 -13.30
N ASN A 429 6.97 -37.06 -12.35
CA ASN A 429 6.75 -36.76 -10.93
C ASN A 429 7.26 -35.36 -10.57
N THR A 430 7.85 -34.64 -11.53
CA THR A 430 8.28 -33.26 -11.30
C THR A 430 7.06 -32.36 -11.06
N ASN A 431 7.07 -31.56 -10.00
CA ASN A 431 5.97 -30.67 -9.67
C ASN A 431 5.68 -29.66 -10.79
N VAL A 432 4.43 -29.20 -10.88
CA VAL A 432 3.96 -28.23 -11.90
C VAL A 432 4.17 -26.77 -11.50
N ASN A 433 4.69 -26.50 -10.29
CA ASN A 433 4.87 -25.15 -9.80
C ASN A 433 5.72 -24.32 -10.77
N LEU A 434 5.34 -23.08 -11.03
CA LEU A 434 6.04 -22.18 -11.97
C LEU A 434 7.25 -21.49 -11.31
N ARG A 435 7.27 -21.37 -9.98
CA ARG A 435 8.30 -20.66 -9.23
C ARG A 435 9.53 -21.51 -8.97
N TYR A 436 9.34 -22.82 -8.75
CA TYR A 436 10.39 -23.78 -8.46
C TYR A 436 10.03 -25.16 -9.02
N LYS A 437 11.03 -26.03 -9.14
CA LYS A 437 10.84 -27.42 -9.53
C LYS A 437 11.47 -28.35 -8.51
N VAL A 438 10.75 -29.40 -8.14
CA VAL A 438 11.24 -30.52 -7.33
C VAL A 438 11.07 -31.79 -8.15
N GLY A 439 12.12 -32.60 -8.23
CA GLY A 439 12.13 -33.85 -9.00
C GLY A 439 13.50 -34.53 -8.92
N GLN A 440 13.57 -35.84 -9.25
CA GLN A 440 14.79 -36.62 -9.13
C GLN A 440 15.78 -36.46 -10.29
N SER A 441 15.30 -36.07 -11.46
CA SER A 441 16.10 -36.00 -12.70
C SER A 441 15.82 -34.72 -13.45
N LEU A 442 16.19 -33.57 -12.84
CA LEU A 442 15.98 -32.27 -13.45
C LEU A 442 17.15 -31.92 -14.38
N SER A 443 16.82 -31.48 -15.60
CA SER A 443 17.79 -30.93 -16.56
C SER A 443 17.46 -29.46 -16.84
N PHE A 444 18.43 -28.60 -16.62
CA PHE A 444 18.31 -27.14 -16.74
C PHE A 444 19.68 -26.49 -17.03
N MET A 445 19.68 -25.23 -17.44
CA MET A 445 20.91 -24.45 -17.58
C MET A 445 21.36 -23.93 -16.21
N LYS A 446 22.50 -24.40 -15.72
CA LYS A 446 23.03 -24.10 -14.37
C LYS A 446 23.31 -22.61 -14.14
N GLU A 447 23.59 -21.86 -15.21
CA GLU A 447 23.88 -20.43 -15.13
C GLU A 447 22.67 -19.60 -14.69
N VAL A 448 21.46 -20.04 -15.04
CA VAL A 448 20.20 -19.30 -14.84
C VAL A 448 19.27 -19.91 -13.79
N VAL A 449 19.61 -21.06 -13.25
CA VAL A 449 18.86 -21.74 -12.19
C VAL A 449 19.68 -21.76 -10.90
N PHE A 450 19.02 -21.54 -9.77
CA PHE A 450 19.58 -21.72 -8.46
C PHE A 450 19.17 -23.11 -7.94
N ASP A 451 20.13 -24.00 -7.84
CA ASP A 451 19.97 -25.37 -7.36
C ASP A 451 20.41 -25.42 -5.89
N ILE A 452 19.53 -25.91 -5.01
CA ILE A 452 19.72 -25.99 -3.54
C ILE A 452 19.50 -27.43 -3.08
#